data_d5aa5d5efba74c1a7847c431a0f02574
#
_entry.id   d5aa5d5efba74c1a7847c431a0f02574
#
_cell.length_a   1.000
_cell.length_b   1.000
_cell.length_c   1.000
_cell.angle_alpha   90.00
_cell.angle_beta   90.00
_cell.angle_gamma   90.00
#
_symmetry.space_group_name_H-M   'P 1'
#
loop_
_entity.id
_entity.type
_entity.pdbx_description
1 polymer ?
#
loop_
_entity_poly.entity_id
_entity_poly.type
_entity_poly.pdbx_seq_one_letter_code
_entity_poly.pdbx_strand_id
1 'polypeptide(L)'
;MKILYVHGFNSAGYGEKINHLKKAFGDENVISPTLSYDPEKAMKQLEFLTEAVKDKDNLIIVGTSLGGFYAVYLSYKYNVPAVLINPSIDPYTSLSSQVGHQKNYKSDEEYEFTKQHLESLKKYYVPEEKLKEIKDLIFVYLDEEDELLDSKETRDYYEKHGVYVKMYPGGNHRFTHMPELIDDLKQKTNGGI
;
A
#
# COMPACT_ATOMS: atom_id res chain seq x y z
N MET A 1 -14.70 -9.54 7.70
CA MET A 1 -13.41 -9.15 7.10
C MET A 1 -13.28 -7.64 7.20
N LYS A 2 -12.13 -7.14 7.66
CA LYS A 2 -11.81 -5.71 7.71
C LYS A 2 -10.70 -5.38 6.70
N ILE A 3 -10.75 -4.19 6.15
CA ILE A 3 -9.73 -3.66 5.23
C ILE A 3 -9.08 -2.46 5.91
N LEU A 4 -7.75 -2.49 6.07
CA LEU A 4 -6.97 -1.32 6.44
C LEU A 4 -6.35 -0.73 5.16
N TYR A 5 -6.86 0.42 4.73
CA TYR A 5 -6.32 1.11 3.56
C TYR A 5 -5.20 2.06 3.94
N VAL A 6 -4.07 1.94 3.25
CA VAL A 6 -2.84 2.71 3.47
C VAL A 6 -2.55 3.54 2.23
N HIS A 7 -2.73 4.86 2.33
CA HIS A 7 -2.54 5.77 1.21
C HIS A 7 -1.07 6.07 0.91
N GLY A 8 -0.79 6.60 -0.28
CA GLY A 8 0.53 7.00 -0.73
C GLY A 8 1.01 8.35 -0.18
N PHE A 9 2.21 8.76 -0.61
CA PHE A 9 2.82 10.05 -0.27
C PHE A 9 1.92 11.22 -0.69
N ASN A 10 1.87 12.28 0.11
CA ASN A 10 1.06 13.48 -0.13
C ASN A 10 -0.44 13.22 -0.38
N SER A 11 -1.00 12.17 0.20
CA SER A 11 -2.39 11.77 0.05
C SER A 11 -3.11 11.73 1.40
N ALA A 12 -4.32 11.16 1.43
CA ALA A 12 -5.15 11.09 2.63
C ALA A 12 -6.01 9.82 2.65
N GLY A 13 -6.64 9.55 3.80
CA GLY A 13 -7.52 8.41 4.05
C GLY A 13 -8.91 8.54 3.43
N TYR A 14 -9.08 9.31 2.36
CA TYR A 14 -10.32 9.47 1.63
C TYR A 14 -10.07 9.64 0.13
N GLY A 15 -11.07 9.34 -0.69
CA GLY A 15 -10.99 9.46 -2.14
C GLY A 15 -11.56 8.25 -2.87
N GLU A 16 -11.37 8.22 -4.18
CA GLU A 16 -12.04 7.30 -5.08
C GLU A 16 -11.79 5.82 -4.76
N LYS A 17 -10.53 5.42 -4.57
CA LYS A 17 -10.19 4.02 -4.21
C LYS A 17 -10.91 3.56 -2.94
N ILE A 18 -10.94 4.41 -1.93
CA ILE A 18 -11.59 4.11 -0.66
C ILE A 18 -13.11 3.99 -0.86
N ASN A 19 -13.70 4.86 -1.69
CA ASN A 19 -15.13 4.78 -2.04
C ASN A 19 -15.45 3.46 -2.77
N HIS A 20 -14.60 3.02 -3.68
CA HIS A 20 -14.74 1.71 -4.34
C HIS A 20 -14.69 0.56 -3.33
N LEU A 21 -13.72 0.57 -2.39
CA LEU A 21 -13.61 -0.46 -1.35
C LEU A 21 -14.83 -0.46 -0.42
N LYS A 22 -15.27 0.72 0.05
CA LYS A 22 -16.45 0.87 0.89
C LYS A 22 -17.72 0.38 0.21
N LYS A 23 -17.91 0.72 -1.07
CA LYS A 23 -19.05 0.24 -1.87
C LYS A 23 -19.04 -1.29 -2.03
N ALA A 24 -17.86 -1.89 -2.15
CA ALA A 24 -17.72 -3.32 -2.42
C ALA A 24 -17.79 -4.20 -1.18
N PHE A 25 -17.31 -3.71 -0.03
CA PHE A 25 -17.11 -4.48 1.19
C PHE A 25 -17.88 -3.96 2.41
N GLY A 26 -18.56 -2.83 2.30
CA GLY A 26 -19.27 -2.14 3.39
C GLY A 26 -18.43 -1.03 4.02
N ASP A 27 -19.07 0.10 4.33
CA ASP A 27 -18.40 1.28 4.89
C ASP A 27 -17.75 0.98 6.25
N GLU A 28 -18.45 0.22 7.09
CA GLU A 28 -18.00 -0.22 8.41
C GLU A 28 -16.80 -1.17 8.39
N ASN A 29 -16.50 -1.74 7.22
CA ASN A 29 -15.41 -2.72 7.04
C ASN A 29 -14.11 -2.08 6.53
N VAL A 30 -14.13 -0.80 6.14
CA VAL A 30 -12.96 -0.11 5.58
C VAL A 30 -12.44 0.93 6.56
N ILE A 31 -11.28 0.66 7.11
CA ILE A 31 -10.51 1.58 7.97
C ILE A 31 -9.51 2.31 7.09
N SER A 32 -9.61 3.61 6.97
CA SER A 32 -8.77 4.42 6.09
C SER A 32 -8.28 5.69 6.80
N PRO A 33 -7.24 5.59 7.63
CA PRO A 33 -6.71 6.74 8.34
C PRO A 33 -5.99 7.71 7.38
N THR A 34 -6.03 8.99 7.65
CA THR A 34 -5.05 9.93 7.12
C THR A 34 -3.78 9.80 7.95
N LEU A 35 -2.67 9.46 7.28
CA LEU A 35 -1.39 9.20 7.92
C LEU A 35 -0.57 10.49 8.04
N SER A 36 0.28 10.55 9.05
CA SER A 36 1.30 11.58 9.14
C SER A 36 2.28 11.51 7.97
N TYR A 37 2.80 12.65 7.53
CA TYR A 37 3.90 12.71 6.57
C TYR A 37 5.24 12.18 7.16
N ASP A 38 5.36 12.16 8.49
CA ASP A 38 6.48 11.55 9.21
C ASP A 38 6.33 10.01 9.18
N PRO A 39 7.25 9.27 8.53
CA PRO A 39 7.12 7.82 8.37
C PRO A 39 7.04 7.07 9.70
N GLU A 40 7.73 7.53 10.75
CA GLU A 40 7.70 6.86 12.04
C GLU A 40 6.34 7.03 12.75
N LYS A 41 5.74 8.21 12.64
CA LYS A 41 4.40 8.46 13.17
C LYS A 41 3.35 7.70 12.37
N ALA A 42 3.46 7.71 11.05
CA ALA A 42 2.58 6.94 10.17
C ALA A 42 2.62 5.44 10.52
N MET A 43 3.82 4.87 10.65
CA MET A 43 3.96 3.45 10.97
C MET A 43 3.42 3.12 12.37
N LYS A 44 3.68 3.92 13.39
CA LYS A 44 3.09 3.73 14.73
C LYS A 44 1.55 3.71 14.70
N GLN A 45 0.95 4.60 13.91
CA GLN A 45 -0.50 4.62 13.73
C GLN A 45 -1.00 3.33 13.04
N LEU A 46 -0.31 2.89 11.98
CA LEU A 46 -0.66 1.68 11.24
C LEU A 46 -0.49 0.41 12.07
N GLU A 47 0.59 0.31 12.83
CA GLU A 47 0.83 -0.81 13.75
C GLU A 47 -0.26 -0.90 14.81
N PHE A 48 -0.61 0.23 15.46
CA PHE A 48 -1.70 0.28 16.43
C PHE A 48 -3.04 -0.20 15.84
N LEU A 49 -3.40 0.27 14.63
CA LEU A 49 -4.64 -0.15 13.97
C LEU A 49 -4.61 -1.63 13.58
N THR A 50 -3.47 -2.11 13.08
CA THR A 50 -3.30 -3.53 12.73
C THR A 50 -3.47 -4.42 13.96
N GLU A 51 -2.80 -4.10 15.07
CA GLU A 51 -2.91 -4.84 16.33
C GLU A 51 -4.32 -4.83 16.92
N ALA A 52 -5.04 -3.72 16.79
CA ALA A 52 -6.40 -3.59 17.31
C ALA A 52 -7.42 -4.50 16.59
N VAL A 53 -7.14 -4.89 15.33
CA VAL A 53 -8.10 -5.58 14.44
C VAL A 53 -7.70 -7.02 14.15
N LYS A 54 -6.42 -7.32 13.91
CA LYS A 54 -5.95 -8.61 13.34
C LYS A 54 -6.39 -9.88 14.08
N ASP A 55 -6.57 -9.78 15.40
CA ASP A 55 -6.96 -10.92 16.25
C ASP A 55 -8.48 -11.04 16.44
N LYS A 56 -9.26 -10.06 15.97
CA LYS A 56 -10.71 -10.01 16.11
C LYS A 56 -11.45 -10.29 14.82
N ASP A 57 -10.84 -9.90 13.70
CA ASP A 57 -11.42 -10.01 12.36
C ASP A 57 -10.35 -10.48 11.36
N ASN A 58 -10.79 -11.10 10.28
CA ASN A 58 -9.91 -11.32 9.12
C ASN A 58 -9.53 -9.96 8.55
N LEU A 59 -8.28 -9.54 8.74
CA LEU A 59 -7.74 -8.26 8.28
C LEU A 59 -7.01 -8.45 6.95
N ILE A 60 -7.27 -7.56 5.99
CA ILE A 60 -6.48 -7.38 4.77
C ILE A 60 -5.96 -5.94 4.74
N ILE A 61 -4.68 -5.77 4.46
CA ILE A 61 -4.08 -4.43 4.28
C ILE A 61 -4.08 -4.11 2.78
N VAL A 62 -4.61 -2.96 2.39
CA VAL A 62 -4.61 -2.48 1.00
C VAL A 62 -3.75 -1.22 0.93
N GLY A 63 -2.58 -1.31 0.30
CA GLY A 63 -1.63 -0.21 0.24
C GLY A 63 -1.39 0.30 -1.19
N THR A 64 -1.37 1.62 -1.37
CA THR A 64 -1.09 2.27 -2.67
C THR A 64 0.24 3.02 -2.62
N SER A 65 1.11 2.84 -3.64
CA SER A 65 2.37 3.57 -3.77
C SER A 65 3.26 3.41 -2.51
N LEU A 66 3.64 4.48 -1.81
CA LEU A 66 4.30 4.41 -0.50
C LEU A 66 3.49 3.56 0.51
N GLY A 67 2.17 3.61 0.46
CA GLY A 67 1.32 2.76 1.30
C GLY A 67 1.48 1.27 1.01
N GLY A 68 1.81 0.91 -0.23
CA GLY A 68 2.17 -0.46 -0.61
C GLY A 68 3.45 -0.93 0.06
N PHE A 69 4.47 -0.07 0.12
CA PHE A 69 5.70 -0.34 0.87
C PHE A 69 5.43 -0.60 2.36
N TYR A 70 4.60 0.24 2.99
CA TYR A 70 4.19 0.03 4.38
C TYR A 70 3.37 -1.26 4.57
N ALA A 71 2.52 -1.59 3.60
CA ALA A 71 1.70 -2.81 3.65
C ALA A 71 2.55 -4.09 3.61
N VAL A 72 3.64 -4.12 2.85
CA VAL A 72 4.61 -5.24 2.85
C VAL A 72 5.22 -5.44 4.24
N TYR A 73 5.67 -4.35 4.88
CA TYR A 73 6.22 -4.42 6.23
C TYR A 73 5.21 -4.93 7.27
N LEU A 74 3.99 -4.41 7.21
CA LEU A 74 2.92 -4.83 8.12
C LEU A 74 2.53 -6.30 7.90
N SER A 75 2.45 -6.72 6.63
CA SER A 75 2.20 -8.13 6.28
C SER A 75 3.28 -9.05 6.86
N TYR A 76 4.55 -8.68 6.69
CA TYR A 76 5.67 -9.44 7.27
C TYR A 76 5.62 -9.49 8.80
N LYS A 77 5.42 -8.33 9.44
CA LYS A 77 5.45 -8.22 10.90
C LYS A 77 4.29 -8.94 11.58
N TYR A 78 3.10 -8.88 10.99
CA TYR A 78 1.85 -9.35 11.62
C TYR A 78 1.26 -10.60 10.97
N ASN A 79 1.88 -11.13 9.92
CA ASN A 79 1.41 -12.29 9.16
C ASN A 79 -0.05 -12.12 8.67
N VAL A 80 -0.35 -10.97 8.07
CA VAL A 80 -1.67 -10.62 7.52
C VAL A 80 -1.57 -10.42 6.01
N PRO A 81 -2.61 -10.78 5.21
CA PRO A 81 -2.60 -10.55 3.77
C PRO A 81 -2.48 -9.06 3.40
N ALA A 82 -1.76 -8.77 2.32
CA ALA A 82 -1.65 -7.42 1.77
C ALA A 82 -1.90 -7.39 0.26
N VAL A 83 -2.70 -6.42 -0.16
CA VAL A 83 -2.98 -6.06 -1.55
C VAL A 83 -2.24 -4.76 -1.85
N LEU A 84 -1.36 -4.82 -2.83
CA LEU A 84 -0.49 -3.71 -3.20
C LEU A 84 -0.93 -3.12 -4.54
N ILE A 85 -1.16 -1.83 -4.58
CA ILE A 85 -1.62 -1.10 -5.77
C ILE A 85 -0.52 -0.14 -6.21
N ASN A 86 0.08 -0.36 -7.37
CA ASN A 86 1.21 0.40 -7.88
C ASN A 86 2.22 0.70 -6.75
N PRO A 87 2.76 -0.32 -6.05
CA PRO A 87 3.56 -0.12 -4.86
C PRO A 87 4.95 0.44 -5.18
N SER A 88 5.46 1.31 -4.31
CA SER A 88 6.88 1.66 -4.31
C SER A 88 7.68 0.52 -3.66
N ILE A 89 8.79 0.12 -4.31
CA ILE A 89 9.70 -0.91 -3.78
C ILE A 89 10.72 -0.26 -2.83
N ASP A 90 11.26 0.90 -3.23
CA ASP A 90 12.32 1.63 -2.51
C ASP A 90 11.99 3.13 -2.35
N PRO A 91 10.99 3.49 -1.54
CA PRO A 91 10.56 4.88 -1.40
C PRO A 91 11.65 5.80 -0.85
N TYR A 92 12.65 5.27 -0.16
CA TYR A 92 13.81 6.03 0.30
C TYR A 92 14.74 6.48 -0.86
N THR A 93 14.61 5.89 -2.05
CA THR A 93 15.26 6.36 -3.29
C THR A 93 14.28 7.20 -4.13
N SER A 94 13.10 6.66 -4.42
CA SER A 94 12.12 7.32 -5.32
C SER A 94 11.59 8.65 -4.78
N LEU A 95 11.53 8.84 -3.46
CA LEU A 95 11.12 10.10 -2.83
C LEU A 95 12.29 11.04 -2.51
N SER A 96 13.51 10.75 -2.95
CA SER A 96 14.67 11.61 -2.67
C SER A 96 14.54 13.03 -3.22
N SER A 97 13.89 13.20 -4.36
CA SER A 97 13.57 14.50 -4.97
C SER A 97 12.47 15.27 -4.25
N GLN A 98 11.75 14.63 -3.33
CA GLN A 98 10.66 15.22 -2.55
C GLN A 98 11.14 15.84 -1.22
N VAL A 99 12.43 15.73 -0.90
CA VAL A 99 13.00 16.37 0.29
C VAL A 99 12.90 17.90 0.16
N GLY A 100 12.30 18.53 1.18
CA GLY A 100 12.04 19.95 1.23
C GLY A 100 10.59 20.28 1.55
N HIS A 101 10.18 21.49 1.21
CA HIS A 101 8.82 21.95 1.41
C HIS A 101 7.83 21.17 0.54
N GLN A 102 6.78 20.67 1.17
CA GLN A 102 5.72 19.90 0.55
C GLN A 102 4.36 20.49 0.88
N LYS A 103 3.41 20.29 -0.02
CA LYS A 103 2.01 20.55 0.20
C LYS A 103 1.20 19.29 -0.12
N ASN A 104 0.41 18.82 0.85
CA ASN A 104 -0.50 17.70 0.63
C ASN A 104 -1.63 18.13 -0.31
N TYR A 105 -1.74 17.46 -1.47
CA TYR A 105 -2.73 17.81 -2.50
C TYR A 105 -4.18 17.42 -2.12
N LYS A 106 -4.39 16.74 -1.00
CA LYS A 106 -5.72 16.36 -0.50
C LYS A 106 -6.20 17.23 0.65
N SER A 107 -5.31 17.59 1.59
CA SER A 107 -5.65 18.33 2.82
C SER A 107 -5.16 19.78 2.81
N ASP A 108 -4.40 20.19 1.79
CA ASP A 108 -3.70 21.48 1.72
C ASP A 108 -2.69 21.72 2.87
N GLU A 109 -2.40 20.70 3.70
CA GLU A 109 -1.39 20.76 4.74
C GLU A 109 0.00 21.02 4.13
N GLU A 110 0.69 22.02 4.65
CA GLU A 110 2.07 22.32 4.29
C GLU A 110 3.03 21.80 5.36
N TYR A 111 4.13 21.17 4.92
CA TYR A 111 5.11 20.58 5.84
C TYR A 111 6.49 20.46 5.19
N GLU A 112 7.49 20.21 6.01
CA GLU A 112 8.86 19.96 5.56
C GLU A 112 9.14 18.44 5.57
N PHE A 113 9.35 17.84 4.38
CA PHE A 113 9.81 16.46 4.26
C PHE A 113 11.35 16.46 4.32
N THR A 114 11.91 15.99 5.41
CA THR A 114 13.34 16.09 5.68
C THR A 114 14.11 14.85 5.19
N LYS A 115 15.45 15.00 5.06
CA LYS A 115 16.33 13.84 4.84
C LYS A 115 16.19 12.78 5.93
N GLN A 116 15.92 13.18 7.18
CA GLN A 116 15.70 12.24 8.28
C GLN A 116 14.41 11.42 8.08
N HIS A 117 13.34 12.05 7.57
CA HIS A 117 12.11 11.33 7.18
C HIS A 117 12.40 10.31 6.08
N LEU A 118 13.15 10.70 5.05
CA LEU A 118 13.54 9.80 3.96
C LEU A 118 14.35 8.59 4.47
N GLU A 119 15.37 8.84 5.31
CA GLU A 119 16.21 7.80 5.88
C GLU A 119 15.42 6.85 6.82
N SER A 120 14.42 7.40 7.53
CA SER A 120 13.59 6.58 8.43
C SER A 120 12.76 5.53 7.71
N LEU A 121 12.45 5.71 6.41
CA LEU A 121 11.77 4.71 5.59
C LEU A 121 12.55 3.39 5.52
N LYS A 122 13.88 3.43 5.54
CA LYS A 122 14.73 2.22 5.49
C LYS A 122 14.47 1.24 6.64
N LYS A 123 13.94 1.72 7.78
CA LYS A 123 13.56 0.88 8.92
C LYS A 123 12.43 -0.10 8.58
N TYR A 124 11.64 0.21 7.56
CA TYR A 124 10.47 -0.57 7.16
C TYR A 124 10.69 -1.37 5.87
N TYR A 125 11.93 -1.42 5.40
CA TYR A 125 12.30 -2.28 4.29
C TYR A 125 12.26 -3.75 4.72
N VAL A 126 11.58 -4.57 3.95
CA VAL A 126 11.55 -6.02 4.12
C VAL A 126 12.54 -6.64 3.15
N PRO A 127 13.61 -7.31 3.64
CA PRO A 127 14.60 -7.95 2.78
C PRO A 127 13.99 -9.01 1.85
N GLU A 128 14.62 -9.23 0.69
CA GLU A 128 14.09 -10.13 -0.35
C GLU A 128 13.88 -11.57 0.14
N GLU A 129 14.76 -12.07 1.02
CA GLU A 129 14.59 -13.39 1.64
C GLU A 129 13.35 -13.46 2.53
N LYS A 130 13.00 -12.36 3.21
CA LYS A 130 11.80 -12.26 4.05
C LYS A 130 10.53 -12.06 3.20
N LEU A 131 10.63 -11.37 2.07
CA LEU A 131 9.52 -11.27 1.13
C LEU A 131 9.10 -12.64 0.61
N LYS A 132 10.06 -13.54 0.34
CA LYS A 132 9.78 -14.93 -0.06
C LYS A 132 9.02 -15.73 0.99
N GLU A 133 9.27 -15.46 2.29
CA GLU A 133 8.56 -16.14 3.39
C GLU A 133 7.06 -15.79 3.41
N ILE A 134 6.69 -14.58 2.97
CA ILE A 134 5.32 -14.08 2.97
C ILE A 134 4.70 -13.96 1.57
N LYS A 135 5.32 -14.56 0.56
CA LYS A 135 4.90 -14.40 -0.86
C LYS A 135 3.42 -14.73 -1.09
N ASP A 136 2.88 -15.71 -0.38
CA ASP A 136 1.50 -16.15 -0.52
C ASP A 136 0.49 -15.24 0.19
N LEU A 137 0.97 -14.28 0.99
CA LEU A 137 0.18 -13.23 1.62
C LEU A 137 0.13 -11.93 0.79
N ILE A 138 1.00 -11.78 -0.21
CA ILE A 138 1.15 -10.54 -0.99
C ILE A 138 0.49 -10.70 -2.37
N PHE A 139 -0.37 -9.74 -2.72
CA PHE A 139 -1.05 -9.66 -4.01
C PHE A 139 -0.79 -8.30 -4.63
N VAL A 140 -0.11 -8.25 -5.77
CA VAL A 140 0.30 -7.01 -6.44
C VAL A 140 -0.59 -6.75 -7.66
N TYR A 141 -1.08 -5.52 -7.78
CA TYR A 141 -1.86 -5.04 -8.91
C TYR A 141 -1.23 -3.78 -9.48
N LEU A 142 -0.98 -3.79 -10.78
CA LEU A 142 -0.26 -2.74 -11.49
C LEU A 142 -1.08 -2.21 -12.65
N ASP A 143 -1.02 -0.91 -12.88
CA ASP A 143 -1.36 -0.30 -14.16
C ASP A 143 -0.07 -0.18 -14.99
N GLU A 144 -0.09 -0.66 -16.24
CA GLU A 144 1.12 -0.74 -17.08
C GLU A 144 1.72 0.64 -17.39
N GLU A 145 0.85 1.67 -17.54
CA GLU A 145 1.26 3.04 -17.88
C GLU A 145 1.40 3.94 -16.65
N ASP A 146 1.85 3.38 -15.51
CA ASP A 146 2.23 4.17 -14.33
C ASP A 146 3.36 5.14 -14.69
N GLU A 147 3.09 6.45 -14.62
CA GLU A 147 4.02 7.50 -15.02
C GLU A 147 5.02 7.90 -13.93
N LEU A 148 4.85 7.38 -12.69
CA LEU A 148 5.71 7.70 -11.55
C LEU A 148 6.64 6.56 -11.14
N LEU A 149 6.18 5.31 -11.31
CA LEU A 149 6.93 4.11 -10.95
C LEU A 149 7.00 3.18 -12.15
N ASP A 150 8.15 2.58 -12.41
CA ASP A 150 8.30 1.59 -13.49
C ASP A 150 7.52 0.32 -13.13
N SER A 151 6.35 0.17 -13.78
CA SER A 151 5.46 -0.98 -13.55
C SER A 151 6.09 -2.31 -13.94
N LYS A 152 6.97 -2.32 -14.96
CA LYS A 152 7.66 -3.54 -15.41
C LYS A 152 8.75 -3.95 -14.43
N GLU A 153 9.53 -2.99 -13.94
CA GLU A 153 10.52 -3.24 -12.89
C GLU A 153 9.81 -3.74 -11.60
N THR A 154 8.70 -3.12 -11.24
CA THR A 154 7.89 -3.52 -10.08
C THR A 154 7.35 -4.95 -10.25
N ARG A 155 6.80 -5.30 -11.42
CA ARG A 155 6.35 -6.65 -11.75
C ARG A 155 7.50 -7.65 -11.60
N ASP A 156 8.61 -7.39 -12.28
CA ASP A 156 9.76 -8.30 -12.34
C ASP A 156 10.35 -8.52 -10.94
N TYR A 157 10.37 -7.46 -10.11
CA TYR A 157 10.79 -7.54 -8.71
C TYR A 157 9.91 -8.51 -7.91
N TYR A 158 8.60 -8.38 -7.97
CA TYR A 158 7.71 -9.25 -7.18
C TYR A 158 7.63 -10.67 -7.74
N GLU A 159 7.54 -10.84 -9.07
CA GLU A 159 7.46 -12.16 -9.71
C GLU A 159 8.71 -13.02 -9.46
N LYS A 160 9.93 -12.44 -9.49
CA LYS A 160 11.17 -13.19 -9.18
C LYS A 160 11.18 -13.75 -7.74
N HIS A 161 10.36 -13.19 -6.83
CA HIS A 161 10.20 -13.67 -5.46
C HIS A 161 8.98 -14.61 -5.28
N GLY A 162 8.30 -14.94 -6.37
CA GLY A 162 7.15 -15.84 -6.39
C GLY A 162 5.85 -15.21 -5.88
N VAL A 163 5.80 -13.88 -5.81
CA VAL A 163 4.61 -13.12 -5.40
C VAL A 163 3.63 -13.05 -6.57
N TYR A 164 2.33 -13.15 -6.29
CA TYR A 164 1.29 -12.95 -7.29
C TYR A 164 1.27 -11.51 -7.81
N VAL A 165 1.38 -11.35 -9.12
CA VAL A 165 1.29 -10.04 -9.79
C VAL A 165 0.24 -10.09 -10.89
N LYS A 166 -0.62 -9.08 -10.93
CA LYS A 166 -1.57 -8.85 -12.02
C LYS A 166 -1.39 -7.45 -12.56
N MET A 167 -0.99 -7.33 -13.81
CA MET A 167 -0.81 -6.06 -14.49
C MET A 167 -1.91 -5.85 -15.52
N TYR A 168 -2.52 -4.66 -15.49
CA TYR A 168 -3.55 -4.24 -16.42
C TYR A 168 -2.97 -3.31 -17.49
N PRO A 169 -3.38 -3.45 -18.75
CA PRO A 169 -2.90 -2.58 -19.83
C PRO A 169 -3.41 -1.15 -19.65
N GLY A 170 -2.58 -0.17 -19.96
CA GLY A 170 -2.91 1.24 -19.79
C GLY A 170 -2.93 1.68 -18.33
N GLY A 171 -3.85 2.56 -17.99
CA GLY A 171 -4.02 3.10 -16.65
C GLY A 171 -3.01 4.20 -16.33
N ASN A 172 -2.68 4.39 -15.04
CA ASN A 172 -1.73 5.39 -14.56
C ASN A 172 -1.39 5.17 -13.09
N HIS A 173 -0.52 6.03 -12.49
CA HIS A 173 -0.14 5.89 -11.08
C HIS A 173 -1.33 5.92 -10.10
N ARG A 174 -2.42 6.60 -10.45
CA ARG A 174 -3.63 6.61 -9.62
C ARG A 174 -4.39 5.29 -9.62
N PHE A 175 -4.05 4.36 -10.51
CA PHE A 175 -4.65 3.04 -10.66
C PHE A 175 -6.13 3.11 -11.05
N THR A 176 -6.41 2.89 -12.31
CA THR A 176 -7.76 3.04 -12.90
C THR A 176 -8.59 1.76 -12.86
N HIS A 177 -7.97 0.60 -12.56
CA HIS A 177 -8.60 -0.73 -12.60
C HIS A 177 -9.11 -1.22 -11.23
N MET A 178 -9.65 -0.29 -10.40
CA MET A 178 -10.22 -0.66 -9.09
C MET A 178 -11.39 -1.65 -9.17
N PRO A 179 -12.31 -1.58 -10.16
CA PRO A 179 -13.37 -2.57 -10.29
C PRO A 179 -12.82 -3.99 -10.52
N GLU A 180 -11.86 -4.15 -11.44
CA GLU A 180 -11.24 -5.43 -11.81
C GLU A 180 -10.43 -6.00 -10.64
N LEU A 181 -9.72 -5.15 -9.89
CA LEU A 181 -9.03 -5.55 -8.68
C LEU A 181 -10.02 -6.08 -7.63
N ILE A 182 -11.13 -5.37 -7.41
CA ILE A 182 -12.15 -5.77 -6.44
C ILE A 182 -12.79 -7.10 -6.81
N ASP A 183 -13.07 -7.34 -8.09
CA ASP A 183 -13.63 -8.59 -8.56
C ASP A 183 -12.63 -9.75 -8.35
N ASP A 184 -11.36 -9.55 -8.65
CA ASP A 184 -10.29 -10.53 -8.40
C ASP A 184 -10.13 -10.81 -6.90
N LEU A 185 -10.14 -9.77 -6.06
CA LEU A 185 -10.03 -9.89 -4.62
C LEU A 185 -11.21 -10.68 -4.01
N LYS A 186 -12.44 -10.42 -4.48
CA LYS A 186 -13.64 -11.18 -4.03
C LYS A 186 -13.54 -12.67 -4.38
N GLN A 187 -13.02 -13.00 -5.58
CA GLN A 187 -12.82 -14.39 -5.97
C GLN A 187 -11.81 -15.08 -5.05
N LYS A 188 -10.71 -14.41 -4.73
CA LYS A 188 -9.68 -14.95 -3.83
C LYS A 188 -10.18 -15.10 -2.40
N THR A 189 -10.89 -14.11 -1.87
CA THR A 189 -11.44 -14.18 -0.50
C THR A 189 -12.53 -15.23 -0.33
N ASN A 190 -13.34 -15.50 -1.37
CA ASN A 190 -14.30 -16.59 -1.37
C ASN A 190 -13.64 -17.97 -1.48
N GLY A 191 -12.41 -18.04 -1.97
CA GLY A 191 -11.59 -19.26 -2.06
C GLY A 191 -10.75 -19.55 -0.82
N GLY A 192 -10.79 -18.67 0.21
CA GLY A 192 -10.07 -18.83 1.48
C GLY A 192 -8.65 -18.27 1.45
N ILE A 193 -8.50 -16.93 1.35
CA ILE A 193 -7.26 -16.27 1.78
C ILE A 193 -7.20 -16.32 3.30
#